data_a450318fa8e808d3d27acf6e0cfd7f0a
#
_entry.id   a450318fa8e808d3d27acf6e0cfd7f0a
#
_cell.length_a   1.000
_cell.length_b   1.000
_cell.length_c   1.000
_cell.angle_alpha   90.00
_cell.angle_beta   90.00
_cell.angle_gamma   90.00
#
_symmetry.space_group_name_H-M   'P 1'
#
loop_
_entity.id
_entity.type
_entity.pdbx_description
1 polymer ?
#
loop_
_entity_poly.entity_id
_entity_poly.type
_entity_poly.pdbx_seq_one_letter_code
_entity_poly.pdbx_strand_id
1 'polypeptide(L)'
;MITTPLQSVATVVAGQSPESSTYNSNGEGLPFFQGKADFQEKHPRVRMWCTSEKRKEAYPGDILISVRAPVGAVNICDQKSIIGRGLAAIRPSRTLDGEFLFYYLKANEERIDSLGTGSTFKAITQATLKKISIPLPPLDDQKRIAYLLGKVENLIVRRKQHLKQLDDLLKSVFLDMFGPQAHGYADWPLVEIKDLAANHKRALRTGPFGSNLLHSEFTTEGDVAVLGIDNAVQNRFVWGEQRFITHEKYKQLENYRIFPEDVIITIMGTIGRSAVVPDDIPLAVNTKHL
;
A
#
# COMPACT_ATOMS: atom_id res chain seq x y z
N MET A 1 -19.19 -25.79 11.64
CA MET A 1 -19.38 -24.45 12.26
C MET A 1 -20.73 -23.94 11.77
N ILE A 2 -21.62 -23.51 12.68
CA ILE A 2 -22.95 -23.00 12.31
C ILE A 2 -22.74 -21.62 11.69
N THR A 3 -23.30 -21.42 10.50
CA THR A 3 -23.28 -20.11 9.81
C THR A 3 -24.67 -19.53 9.77
N THR A 4 -24.80 -18.21 9.89
CA THR A 4 -26.06 -17.50 9.96
C THR A 4 -26.05 -16.37 8.92
N PRO A 5 -27.15 -16.15 8.18
CA PRO A 5 -27.26 -15.01 7.27
C PRO A 5 -27.13 -13.69 8.03
N LEU A 6 -26.41 -12.73 7.46
CA LEU A 6 -26.13 -11.43 8.09
C LEU A 6 -27.40 -10.71 8.54
N GLN A 7 -28.47 -10.79 7.74
CA GLN A 7 -29.77 -10.16 8.09
C GLN A 7 -30.41 -10.66 9.39
N SER A 8 -30.05 -11.85 9.86
CA SER A 8 -30.60 -12.42 11.10
C SER A 8 -29.95 -11.85 12.36
N VAL A 9 -28.75 -11.28 12.22
CA VAL A 9 -27.92 -10.82 13.35
C VAL A 9 -27.39 -9.39 13.18
N ALA A 10 -27.77 -8.71 12.10
CA ALA A 10 -27.43 -7.31 11.86
C ALA A 10 -28.48 -6.60 10.98
N THR A 11 -28.58 -5.30 11.15
CA THR A 11 -29.39 -4.43 10.27
C THR A 11 -28.48 -3.85 9.20
N VAL A 12 -28.86 -3.97 7.93
CA VAL A 12 -28.12 -3.40 6.79
C VAL A 12 -28.84 -2.15 6.29
N VAL A 13 -28.17 -1.01 6.33
CA VAL A 13 -28.64 0.29 5.86
C VAL A 13 -27.88 0.65 4.59
N ALA A 14 -28.55 0.63 3.44
CA ALA A 14 -27.93 1.10 2.20
C ALA A 14 -27.81 2.63 2.20
N GLY A 15 -26.65 3.15 1.86
CA GLY A 15 -26.40 4.57 1.78
C GLY A 15 -27.10 5.22 0.58
N GLN A 16 -27.32 6.52 0.69
CA GLN A 16 -27.95 7.35 -0.33
C GLN A 16 -27.19 8.67 -0.41
N SER A 17 -26.77 9.07 -1.61
CA SER A 17 -26.13 10.36 -1.79
C SER A 17 -27.20 11.48 -1.71
N PRO A 18 -27.05 12.43 -0.78
CA PRO A 18 -27.85 13.65 -0.78
C PRO A 18 -27.58 14.53 -2.00
N GLU A 19 -28.27 15.64 -2.13
CA GLU A 19 -28.00 16.64 -3.17
C GLU A 19 -26.60 17.27 -2.96
N SER A 20 -25.84 17.40 -4.04
CA SER A 20 -24.45 17.89 -3.98
C SER A 20 -24.32 19.33 -3.46
N SER A 21 -25.37 20.15 -3.60
CA SER A 21 -25.46 21.50 -3.05
C SER A 21 -25.37 21.56 -1.52
N THR A 22 -25.63 20.43 -0.83
CA THR A 22 -25.56 20.32 0.63
C THR A 22 -24.19 19.87 1.15
N TYR A 23 -23.21 19.63 0.26
CA TYR A 23 -21.86 19.22 0.63
C TYR A 23 -20.97 20.42 0.91
N ASN A 24 -20.10 20.28 1.90
CA ASN A 24 -19.11 21.31 2.24
C ASN A 24 -17.84 20.69 2.80
N SER A 25 -16.77 21.50 2.86
CA SER A 25 -15.47 21.14 3.46
C SER A 25 -15.12 21.92 4.72
N ASN A 26 -16.04 22.77 5.20
CA ASN A 26 -15.85 23.68 6.32
C ASN A 26 -16.40 23.17 7.66
N GLY A 27 -16.91 21.93 7.70
CA GLY A 27 -17.32 21.27 8.93
C GLY A 27 -18.81 21.46 9.29
N GLU A 28 -19.62 21.98 8.38
CA GLU A 28 -21.05 22.20 8.66
C GLU A 28 -21.87 20.93 8.44
N GLY A 29 -22.68 20.55 9.44
CA GLY A 29 -23.52 19.37 9.41
C GLY A 29 -22.84 18.10 9.91
N LEU A 30 -23.16 16.94 9.34
CA LEU A 30 -22.56 15.66 9.71
C LEU A 30 -21.46 15.24 8.75
N PRO A 31 -20.43 14.51 9.22
CA PRO A 31 -19.47 13.86 8.33
C PRO A 31 -20.18 13.04 7.25
N PHE A 32 -19.68 13.12 6.03
CA PHE A 32 -20.27 12.45 4.89
C PHE A 32 -19.25 11.55 4.21
N PHE A 33 -19.49 10.23 4.25
CA PHE A 33 -18.68 9.21 3.63
C PHE A 33 -19.31 8.71 2.34
N GLN A 34 -18.58 8.78 1.24
CA GLN A 34 -19.09 8.44 -0.09
C GLN A 34 -18.71 7.04 -0.56
N GLY A 35 -17.53 6.55 -0.15
CA GLY A 35 -16.99 5.28 -0.62
C GLY A 35 -15.64 4.92 0.02
N LYS A 36 -14.97 3.90 -0.53
CA LYS A 36 -13.66 3.41 -0.06
C LYS A 36 -12.58 4.51 0.03
N ALA A 37 -12.68 5.56 -0.76
CA ALA A 37 -11.73 6.67 -0.74
C ALA A 37 -11.66 7.38 0.63
N ASP A 38 -12.69 7.24 1.46
CA ASP A 38 -12.74 7.79 2.81
C ASP A 38 -12.18 6.82 3.87
N PHE A 39 -11.97 5.55 3.50
CA PHE A 39 -11.51 4.50 4.42
C PHE A 39 -10.02 4.62 4.71
N GLN A 40 -9.67 4.36 5.98
CA GLN A 40 -8.30 4.15 6.43
C GLN A 40 -8.15 2.72 6.99
N GLU A 41 -7.18 2.50 7.87
CA GLU A 41 -6.91 1.14 8.39
C GLU A 41 -8.10 0.54 9.15
N LYS A 42 -8.75 1.31 10.03
CA LYS A 42 -9.87 0.83 10.86
C LYS A 42 -11.08 1.78 10.85
N HIS A 43 -10.85 3.09 10.85
CA HIS A 43 -11.89 4.12 10.90
C HIS A 43 -11.82 5.02 9.67
N PRO A 44 -12.95 5.57 9.17
CA PRO A 44 -12.92 6.45 8.01
C PRO A 44 -12.35 7.83 8.38
N ARG A 45 -11.71 8.49 7.42
CA ARG A 45 -11.25 9.88 7.54
C ARG A 45 -12.32 10.82 7.01
N VAL A 46 -12.71 11.79 7.83
CA VAL A 46 -13.63 12.85 7.40
C VAL A 46 -12.91 13.79 6.43
N ARG A 47 -13.46 13.95 5.24
CA ARG A 47 -13.00 14.88 4.22
C ARG A 47 -14.10 15.82 3.75
N MET A 48 -15.35 15.48 4.04
CA MET A 48 -16.54 16.20 3.59
C MET A 48 -17.62 16.12 4.64
N TRP A 49 -18.46 17.14 4.72
CA TRP A 49 -19.63 17.24 5.57
C TRP A 49 -20.86 17.49 4.71
N CYS A 50 -22.05 17.27 5.29
CA CYS A 50 -23.30 17.45 4.59
C CYS A 50 -24.39 17.91 5.55
N THR A 51 -25.14 18.91 5.15
CA THR A 51 -26.25 19.53 5.91
C THR A 51 -27.63 18.97 5.57
N SER A 52 -27.73 18.04 4.60
CA SER A 52 -28.99 17.50 4.14
C SER A 52 -29.77 16.79 5.25
N GLU A 53 -31.08 17.03 5.32
CA GLU A 53 -32.00 16.29 6.20
C GLU A 53 -32.43 14.95 5.58
N LYS A 54 -32.52 14.87 4.23
CA LYS A 54 -32.82 13.62 3.51
C LYS A 54 -31.54 12.78 3.37
N ARG A 55 -31.26 11.94 4.37
CA ARG A 55 -30.00 11.24 4.49
C ARG A 55 -30.15 9.84 5.06
N LYS A 56 -29.15 8.99 4.80
CA LYS A 56 -28.96 7.70 5.48
C LYS A 56 -27.78 7.84 6.43
N GLU A 57 -27.99 7.41 7.68
CA GLU A 57 -27.03 7.62 8.76
C GLU A 57 -26.39 6.31 9.19
N ALA A 58 -25.11 6.39 9.50
CA ALA A 58 -24.35 5.40 10.25
C ALA A 58 -24.04 5.96 11.65
N TYR A 59 -23.90 5.07 12.60
CA TYR A 59 -23.64 5.39 14.00
C TYR A 59 -22.34 4.75 14.48
N PRO A 60 -21.75 5.24 15.60
CA PRO A 60 -20.59 4.60 16.18
C PRO A 60 -20.80 3.09 16.40
N GLY A 61 -19.86 2.29 15.93
CA GLY A 61 -19.91 0.82 15.97
C GLY A 61 -20.56 0.15 14.77
N ASP A 62 -21.22 0.89 13.86
CA ASP A 62 -21.66 0.33 12.58
C ASP A 62 -20.44 -0.04 11.72
N ILE A 63 -20.49 -1.16 11.01
CA ILE A 63 -19.48 -1.51 10.02
C ILE A 63 -19.87 -0.91 8.67
N LEU A 64 -19.06 0.01 8.19
CA LEU A 64 -19.20 0.57 6.84
C LEU A 64 -18.58 -0.39 5.85
N ILE A 65 -19.31 -0.73 4.79
CA ILE A 65 -18.80 -1.58 3.71
C ILE A 65 -18.97 -0.88 2.36
N SER A 66 -17.93 -0.93 1.53
CA SER A 66 -17.99 -0.44 0.17
C SER A 66 -18.84 -1.37 -0.69
N VAL A 67 -19.90 -0.83 -1.30
CA VAL A 67 -20.85 -1.57 -2.16
C VAL A 67 -20.61 -1.32 -3.65
N ARG A 68 -19.62 -0.49 -4.01
CA ARG A 68 -19.18 -0.19 -5.38
C ARG A 68 -17.69 -0.39 -5.49
N ALA A 69 -17.22 -0.61 -6.70
CA ALA A 69 -15.82 -0.92 -6.99
C ALA A 69 -14.83 0.07 -6.34
N PRO A 70 -13.84 -0.43 -5.58
CA PRO A 70 -13.65 -1.81 -5.18
C PRO A 70 -14.66 -2.21 -4.08
N VAL A 71 -15.35 -3.35 -4.29
CA VAL A 71 -16.40 -3.87 -3.40
C VAL A 71 -15.76 -4.61 -2.22
N GLY A 72 -16.41 -4.58 -1.06
CA GLY A 72 -16.06 -5.43 0.08
C GLY A 72 -15.13 -4.78 1.12
N ALA A 73 -14.47 -3.67 0.80
CA ALA A 73 -13.67 -2.96 1.79
C ALA A 73 -14.52 -2.48 2.96
N VAL A 74 -13.97 -2.57 4.20
CA VAL A 74 -14.69 -2.24 5.42
C VAL A 74 -13.95 -1.27 6.32
N ASN A 75 -14.72 -0.47 7.08
CA ASN A 75 -14.24 0.35 8.19
C ASN A 75 -15.28 0.32 9.33
N ILE A 76 -14.87 0.69 10.54
CA ILE A 76 -15.76 0.88 11.67
C ILE A 76 -16.14 2.37 11.78
N CYS A 77 -17.42 2.67 11.77
CA CYS A 77 -17.91 4.02 12.00
C CYS A 77 -17.60 4.46 13.43
N ASP A 78 -16.93 5.57 13.62
CA ASP A 78 -16.50 6.08 14.94
C ASP A 78 -17.39 7.25 15.43
N GLN A 79 -18.18 7.84 14.54
CA GLN A 79 -19.06 8.98 14.85
C GLN A 79 -20.33 8.94 14.00
N LYS A 80 -21.38 9.60 14.45
CA LYS A 80 -22.61 9.76 13.66
C LYS A 80 -22.28 10.42 12.33
N SER A 81 -22.63 9.76 11.22
CA SER A 81 -22.22 10.15 9.88
C SER A 81 -23.31 9.88 8.86
N ILE A 82 -23.25 10.57 7.73
CA ILE A 82 -24.06 10.31 6.54
C ILE A 82 -23.30 9.36 5.64
N ILE A 83 -23.98 8.38 5.05
CA ILE A 83 -23.40 7.43 4.10
C ILE A 83 -24.00 7.59 2.71
N GLY A 84 -23.12 7.77 1.73
CA GLY A 84 -23.46 7.90 0.32
C GLY A 84 -23.72 6.55 -0.36
N ARG A 85 -24.21 6.61 -1.59
CA ARG A 85 -24.59 5.43 -2.39
C ARG A 85 -23.48 4.41 -2.66
N GLY A 86 -22.22 4.75 -2.36
CA GLY A 86 -21.07 3.86 -2.47
C GLY A 86 -20.85 2.98 -1.26
N LEU A 87 -21.60 3.22 -0.17
CA LEU A 87 -21.48 2.52 1.11
C LEU A 87 -22.80 1.91 1.57
N ALA A 88 -22.68 0.89 2.42
CA ALA A 88 -23.75 0.46 3.31
C ALA A 88 -23.21 0.42 4.74
N ALA A 89 -24.06 0.66 5.74
CA ALA A 89 -23.77 0.44 7.14
C ALA A 89 -24.41 -0.87 7.60
N ILE A 90 -23.61 -1.68 8.28
CA ILE A 90 -24.04 -2.92 8.90
C ILE A 90 -24.00 -2.70 10.40
N ARG A 91 -25.17 -2.71 11.03
CA ARG A 91 -25.35 -2.50 12.46
C ARG A 91 -25.52 -3.83 13.16
N PRO A 92 -24.52 -4.30 13.93
CA PRO A 92 -24.61 -5.56 14.64
C PRO A 92 -25.75 -5.57 15.66
N SER A 93 -26.39 -6.71 15.84
CA SER A 93 -27.34 -6.96 16.94
C SER A 93 -26.57 -7.28 18.24
N ARG A 94 -27.30 -7.47 19.34
CA ARG A 94 -26.70 -7.82 20.64
C ARG A 94 -25.98 -9.19 20.66
N THR A 95 -26.22 -10.05 19.67
CA THR A 95 -25.60 -11.39 19.56
C THR A 95 -24.37 -11.39 18.68
N LEU A 96 -24.03 -10.28 18.04
CA LEU A 96 -22.89 -10.16 17.11
C LEU A 96 -21.98 -9.03 17.58
N ASP A 97 -20.71 -9.36 17.85
CA ASP A 97 -19.70 -8.38 18.16
C ASP A 97 -19.26 -7.61 16.90
N GLY A 98 -19.20 -6.28 16.98
CA GLY A 98 -18.89 -5.42 15.84
C GLY A 98 -17.45 -5.58 15.34
N GLU A 99 -16.46 -5.71 16.25
CA GLU A 99 -15.07 -5.91 15.86
C GLU A 99 -14.84 -7.29 15.25
N PHE A 100 -15.50 -8.32 15.79
CA PHE A 100 -15.48 -9.65 15.20
C PHE A 100 -16.04 -9.62 13.77
N LEU A 101 -17.18 -8.96 13.56
CA LEU A 101 -17.75 -8.79 12.23
C LEU A 101 -16.81 -8.03 11.29
N PHE A 102 -16.17 -6.96 11.78
CA PHE A 102 -15.19 -6.20 11.01
C PHE A 102 -14.06 -7.10 10.51
N TYR A 103 -13.42 -7.85 11.39
CA TYR A 103 -12.34 -8.75 11.00
C TYR A 103 -12.78 -9.86 10.06
N TYR A 104 -13.97 -10.42 10.29
CA TYR A 104 -14.52 -11.44 9.40
C TYR A 104 -14.76 -10.89 7.98
N LEU A 105 -15.38 -9.73 7.85
CA LEU A 105 -15.63 -9.11 6.56
C LEU A 105 -14.33 -8.71 5.87
N LYS A 106 -13.37 -8.13 6.61
CA LYS A 106 -12.03 -7.77 6.12
C LYS A 106 -11.28 -8.99 5.55
N ALA A 107 -11.30 -10.11 6.25
CA ALA A 107 -10.68 -11.36 5.81
C ALA A 107 -11.38 -12.00 4.59
N ASN A 108 -12.63 -11.61 4.31
CA ASN A 108 -13.42 -12.13 3.19
C ASN A 108 -13.67 -11.07 2.08
N GLU A 109 -12.87 -10.00 2.03
CA GLU A 109 -13.05 -8.90 1.06
C GLU A 109 -13.10 -9.42 -0.39
N GLU A 110 -12.17 -10.27 -0.79
CA GLU A 110 -12.11 -10.85 -2.14
C GLU A 110 -13.36 -11.72 -2.47
N ARG A 111 -13.80 -12.52 -1.50
CA ARG A 111 -15.03 -13.31 -1.65
C ARG A 111 -16.26 -12.42 -1.78
N ILE A 112 -16.34 -11.33 -1.01
CA ILE A 112 -17.44 -10.36 -1.10
C ILE A 112 -17.37 -9.62 -2.43
N ASP A 113 -16.18 -9.24 -2.88
CA ASP A 113 -15.98 -8.62 -4.18
C ASP A 113 -16.48 -9.55 -5.31
N SER A 114 -16.23 -10.85 -5.23
CA SER A 114 -16.71 -11.82 -6.23
C SER A 114 -18.24 -11.93 -6.33
N LEU A 115 -18.97 -11.52 -5.29
CA LEU A 115 -20.46 -11.46 -5.30
C LEU A 115 -21.00 -10.22 -6.03
N GLY A 116 -20.12 -9.26 -6.35
CA GLY A 116 -20.50 -8.07 -7.11
C GLY A 116 -20.85 -8.40 -8.56
N THR A 117 -21.80 -7.65 -9.11
CA THR A 117 -22.26 -7.75 -10.50
C THR A 117 -21.91 -6.49 -11.26
N GLY A 118 -21.73 -6.60 -12.58
CA GLY A 118 -21.37 -5.50 -13.48
C GLY A 118 -19.96 -5.65 -14.06
N SER A 119 -19.82 -5.44 -15.38
CA SER A 119 -18.55 -5.59 -16.10
C SER A 119 -17.62 -4.38 -15.95
N THR A 120 -18.17 -3.18 -16.00
CA THR A 120 -17.39 -1.91 -15.93
C THR A 120 -17.42 -1.29 -14.53
N PHE A 121 -18.57 -1.37 -13.84
CA PHE A 121 -18.76 -0.83 -12.49
C PHE A 121 -19.39 -1.90 -11.59
N LYS A 122 -18.52 -2.70 -11.02
CA LYS A 122 -18.90 -3.77 -10.11
C LYS A 122 -19.62 -3.21 -8.88
N ALA A 123 -20.76 -3.79 -8.51
CA ALA A 123 -21.53 -3.38 -7.34
C ALA A 123 -22.21 -4.58 -6.68
N ILE A 124 -22.38 -4.51 -5.37
CA ILE A 124 -23.14 -5.49 -4.57
C ILE A 124 -24.43 -4.85 -4.06
N THR A 125 -25.53 -5.59 -4.12
CA THR A 125 -26.82 -5.10 -3.67
C THR A 125 -27.01 -5.30 -2.17
N GLN A 126 -27.90 -4.52 -1.55
CA GLN A 126 -28.29 -4.72 -0.16
C GLN A 126 -28.87 -6.14 0.08
N ALA A 127 -29.62 -6.68 -0.90
CA ALA A 127 -30.16 -8.03 -0.82
C ALA A 127 -29.06 -9.10 -0.79
N THR A 128 -28.00 -8.92 -1.58
CA THR A 128 -26.84 -9.80 -1.57
C THR A 128 -26.07 -9.70 -0.25
N LEU A 129 -25.83 -8.47 0.26
CA LEU A 129 -25.19 -8.27 1.57
C LEU A 129 -25.93 -8.98 2.70
N LYS A 130 -27.27 -8.87 2.73
CA LYS A 130 -28.13 -9.51 3.73
C LYS A 130 -28.00 -11.04 3.76
N LYS A 131 -27.66 -11.65 2.63
CA LYS A 131 -27.54 -13.12 2.47
C LYS A 131 -26.12 -13.63 2.80
N ILE A 132 -25.14 -12.76 3.02
CA ILE A 132 -23.80 -13.21 3.39
C ILE A 132 -23.88 -14.05 4.65
N SER A 133 -23.40 -15.29 4.58
CA SER A 133 -23.33 -16.19 5.73
C SER A 133 -22.08 -15.88 6.56
N ILE A 134 -22.27 -15.65 7.85
CA ILE A 134 -21.19 -15.41 8.82
C ILE A 134 -21.18 -16.52 9.88
N PRO A 135 -20.01 -16.92 10.40
CA PRO A 135 -19.95 -17.78 11.57
C PRO A 135 -20.44 -17.01 12.79
N LEU A 136 -21.19 -17.68 13.65
CA LEU A 136 -21.73 -17.07 14.86
C LEU A 136 -21.36 -17.95 16.08
N PRO A 137 -20.09 -17.93 16.54
CA PRO A 137 -19.72 -18.56 17.80
C PRO A 137 -20.36 -17.82 19.01
N PRO A 138 -20.28 -18.35 20.23
CA PRO A 138 -20.70 -17.63 21.43
C PRO A 138 -20.09 -16.24 21.52
N LEU A 139 -20.81 -15.25 22.07
CA LEU A 139 -20.40 -13.85 22.09
C LEU A 139 -19.03 -13.63 22.76
N ASP A 140 -18.73 -14.40 23.78
CA ASP A 140 -17.42 -14.30 24.48
C ASP A 140 -16.27 -14.76 23.58
N ASP A 141 -16.49 -15.79 22.75
CA ASP A 141 -15.51 -16.23 21.77
C ASP A 141 -15.32 -15.19 20.65
N GLN A 142 -16.42 -14.55 20.20
CA GLN A 142 -16.33 -13.44 19.24
C GLN A 142 -15.46 -12.31 19.77
N LYS A 143 -15.71 -11.85 20.99
CA LYS A 143 -14.94 -10.80 21.67
C LYS A 143 -13.47 -11.21 21.85
N ARG A 144 -13.23 -12.47 22.24
CA ARG A 144 -11.86 -12.99 22.40
C ARG A 144 -11.11 -13.00 21.08
N ILE A 145 -11.74 -13.46 20.00
CA ILE A 145 -11.15 -13.47 18.65
C ILE A 145 -10.84 -12.02 18.20
N ALA A 146 -11.81 -11.11 18.33
CA ALA A 146 -11.64 -9.71 17.99
C ALA A 146 -10.50 -9.05 18.78
N TYR A 147 -10.43 -9.29 20.09
CA TYR A 147 -9.35 -8.79 20.94
C TYR A 147 -7.97 -9.28 20.50
N LEU A 148 -7.83 -10.57 20.19
CA LEU A 148 -6.55 -11.15 19.74
C LEU A 148 -6.12 -10.57 18.40
N LEU A 149 -7.04 -10.47 17.44
CA LEU A 149 -6.76 -9.88 16.13
C LEU A 149 -6.39 -8.39 16.24
N GLY A 150 -7.08 -7.64 17.09
CA GLY A 150 -6.72 -6.24 17.39
C GLY A 150 -5.34 -6.09 18.02
N LYS A 151 -4.93 -7.01 18.90
CA LYS A 151 -3.56 -7.04 19.45
C LYS A 151 -2.51 -7.28 18.37
N VAL A 152 -2.76 -8.24 17.48
CA VAL A 152 -1.86 -8.54 16.35
C VAL A 152 -1.75 -7.33 15.41
N GLU A 153 -2.87 -6.70 15.03
CA GLU A 153 -2.90 -5.52 14.18
C GLU A 153 -2.11 -4.35 14.80
N ASN A 154 -2.31 -4.09 16.11
CA ASN A 154 -1.55 -3.08 16.84
C ASN A 154 -0.04 -3.38 16.88
N LEU A 155 0.36 -4.65 17.02
CA LEU A 155 1.77 -5.05 16.96
C LEU A 155 2.36 -4.80 15.58
N ILE A 156 1.63 -5.10 14.51
CA ILE A 156 2.05 -4.83 13.12
C ILE A 156 2.26 -3.32 12.92
N VAL A 157 1.32 -2.48 13.36
CA VAL A 157 1.42 -1.02 13.24
C VAL A 157 2.64 -0.50 14.01
N ARG A 158 2.81 -0.90 15.27
CA ARG A 158 3.97 -0.51 16.08
C ARG A 158 5.28 -0.96 15.43
N ARG A 159 5.34 -2.16 14.89
CA ARG A 159 6.55 -2.66 14.21
C ARG A 159 6.91 -1.83 12.99
N LYS A 160 5.92 -1.47 12.17
CA LYS A 160 6.13 -0.56 11.02
C LYS A 160 6.65 0.80 11.47
N GLN A 161 6.10 1.36 12.56
CA GLN A 161 6.58 2.62 13.12
C GLN A 161 8.03 2.52 13.63
N HIS A 162 8.38 1.45 14.35
CA HIS A 162 9.75 1.23 14.82
C HIS A 162 10.73 1.10 13.65
N LEU A 163 10.39 0.37 12.59
CA LEU A 163 11.24 0.27 11.39
C LEU A 163 11.48 1.64 10.78
N LYS A 164 10.44 2.46 10.64
CA LYS A 164 10.58 3.83 10.14
C LYS A 164 11.48 4.68 11.06
N GLN A 165 11.31 4.58 12.38
CA GLN A 165 12.15 5.31 13.33
C GLN A 165 13.63 4.89 13.24
N LEU A 166 13.92 3.62 12.99
CA LEU A 166 15.29 3.13 12.77
C LEU A 166 15.87 3.70 11.47
N ASP A 167 15.09 3.76 10.39
CA ASP A 167 15.53 4.39 9.13
C ASP A 167 15.81 5.90 9.32
N ASP A 168 14.96 6.59 10.09
CA ASP A 168 15.13 8.01 10.40
C ASP A 168 16.34 8.24 11.32
N LEU A 169 16.62 7.34 12.26
CA LEU A 169 17.81 7.37 13.12
C LEU A 169 19.09 7.21 12.29
N LEU A 170 19.15 6.24 11.36
CA LEU A 170 20.29 6.09 10.46
C LEU A 170 20.62 7.37 9.71
N LYS A 171 19.60 8.04 9.16
CA LYS A 171 19.77 9.33 8.48
C LYS A 171 20.26 10.41 9.43
N SER A 172 19.70 10.48 10.63
CA SER A 172 20.08 11.47 11.64
C SER A 172 21.53 11.29 12.05
N VAL A 173 21.95 10.06 12.36
CA VAL A 173 23.34 9.76 12.72
C VAL A 173 24.29 10.09 11.56
N PHE A 174 23.93 9.74 10.34
CA PHE A 174 24.75 10.09 9.16
C PHE A 174 24.90 11.61 9.03
N LEU A 175 23.83 12.38 9.18
CA LEU A 175 23.87 13.83 9.09
C LEU A 175 24.62 14.48 10.27
N ASP A 176 24.58 13.89 11.45
CA ASP A 176 25.35 14.32 12.61
C ASP A 176 26.86 14.12 12.39
N MET A 177 27.23 12.96 11.79
CA MET A 177 28.64 12.61 11.53
C MET A 177 29.21 13.29 10.29
N PHE A 178 28.42 13.46 9.23
CA PHE A 178 28.86 13.84 7.88
C PHE A 178 28.07 15.00 7.25
N GLY A 179 27.07 15.55 7.94
CA GLY A 179 26.27 16.66 7.43
C GLY A 179 26.91 18.03 7.65
N PRO A 180 26.28 19.10 7.17
CA PRO A 180 26.82 20.47 7.26
C PRO A 180 27.08 20.98 8.69
N GLN A 181 26.54 20.33 9.70
CA GLN A 181 26.73 20.66 11.13
C GLN A 181 27.79 19.78 11.79
N ALA A 182 28.36 18.80 11.07
CA ALA A 182 29.39 17.92 11.60
C ALA A 182 30.68 18.68 11.91
N HIS A 183 31.37 18.25 12.96
CA HIS A 183 32.64 18.83 13.35
C HIS A 183 33.69 18.71 12.21
N GLY A 184 34.29 19.81 11.82
CA GLY A 184 35.27 19.83 10.74
C GLY A 184 34.70 19.81 9.32
N TYR A 185 33.38 19.80 9.14
CA TYR A 185 32.75 19.76 7.81
C TYR A 185 33.26 20.83 6.85
N ALA A 186 33.49 22.06 7.36
CA ALA A 186 33.99 23.15 6.54
C ALA A 186 35.43 22.98 6.04
N ASP A 187 36.19 22.11 6.70
CA ASP A 187 37.59 21.82 6.35
C ASP A 187 37.71 20.60 5.41
N TRP A 188 36.60 19.89 5.12
CA TRP A 188 36.64 18.72 4.25
C TRP A 188 36.79 19.13 2.79
N PRO A 189 37.66 18.45 2.03
CA PRO A 189 37.83 18.73 0.62
C PRO A 189 36.54 18.35 -0.15
N LEU A 190 36.08 19.26 -0.98
CA LEU A 190 35.04 18.96 -1.95
C LEU A 190 35.69 18.30 -3.17
N VAL A 191 35.28 17.10 -3.48
CA VAL A 191 35.75 16.32 -4.64
C VAL A 191 34.55 15.93 -5.51
N GLU A 192 34.77 15.74 -6.79
CA GLU A 192 33.74 15.23 -7.67
C GLU A 192 33.63 13.70 -7.56
N ILE A 193 32.44 13.15 -7.77
CA ILE A 193 32.22 11.70 -7.73
C ILE A 193 33.17 10.95 -8.67
N LYS A 194 33.49 11.54 -9.83
CA LYS A 194 34.44 10.96 -10.78
C LYS A 194 35.83 10.75 -10.19
N ASP A 195 36.26 11.59 -9.24
CA ASP A 195 37.59 11.53 -8.61
C ASP A 195 37.63 10.44 -7.53
N LEU A 196 36.47 9.96 -7.08
CA LEU A 196 36.32 8.86 -6.12
C LEU A 196 36.12 7.50 -6.83
N ALA A 197 35.87 7.51 -8.15
CA ALA A 197 35.69 6.28 -8.89
C ALA A 197 37.01 5.46 -8.95
N ALA A 198 36.88 4.14 -9.02
CA ALA A 198 38.02 3.24 -9.15
C ALA A 198 38.87 3.61 -10.35
N ASN A 199 40.22 3.45 -10.22
CA ASN A 199 41.15 3.87 -11.26
C ASN A 199 41.23 2.84 -12.41
N HIS A 200 40.12 2.69 -13.13
CA HIS A 200 40.07 1.90 -14.36
C HIS A 200 39.11 2.51 -15.37
N LYS A 201 39.34 2.20 -16.66
CA LYS A 201 38.43 2.65 -17.73
C LYS A 201 37.01 2.11 -17.46
N ARG A 202 36.02 2.98 -17.47
CA ARG A 202 34.59 2.66 -17.23
C ARG A 202 34.20 2.43 -15.76
N ALA A 203 34.97 2.89 -14.81
CA ALA A 203 34.62 2.86 -13.41
C ALA A 203 33.34 3.68 -13.12
N LEU A 204 33.03 4.69 -13.93
CA LEU A 204 31.78 5.46 -13.90
C LEU A 204 31.12 5.38 -15.27
N ARG A 205 29.91 4.86 -15.33
CA ARG A 205 29.18 4.70 -16.59
C ARG A 205 27.68 4.58 -16.38
N THR A 206 26.91 4.91 -17.40
CA THR A 206 25.48 4.59 -17.50
C THR A 206 25.28 3.27 -18.22
N GLY A 207 24.08 2.68 -18.10
CA GLY A 207 23.70 1.52 -18.87
C GLY A 207 23.47 1.80 -20.37
N PRO A 208 23.16 0.76 -21.14
CA PRO A 208 23.04 0.85 -22.60
C PRO A 208 21.84 1.71 -23.00
N PHE A 209 22.04 2.57 -24.00
CA PHE A 209 21.01 3.45 -24.56
C PHE A 209 20.39 2.89 -25.84
N GLY A 210 19.15 3.37 -26.12
CA GLY A 210 18.48 3.12 -27.40
C GLY A 210 18.17 1.66 -27.66
N SER A 211 18.50 1.21 -28.85
CA SER A 211 18.25 -0.16 -29.33
C SER A 211 19.20 -1.21 -28.77
N ASN A 212 20.21 -0.81 -27.97
CA ASN A 212 21.18 -1.75 -27.45
C ASN A 212 20.59 -2.72 -26.43
N LEU A 213 19.50 -2.34 -25.74
CA LEU A 213 18.76 -3.20 -24.83
C LEU A 213 17.28 -2.83 -24.87
N LEU A 214 16.47 -3.64 -25.57
CA LEU A 214 15.05 -3.44 -25.72
C LEU A 214 14.24 -4.21 -24.68
N HIS A 215 13.08 -3.70 -24.28
CA HIS A 215 12.16 -4.42 -23.39
C HIS A 215 11.71 -5.78 -23.93
N SER A 216 11.63 -5.92 -25.26
CA SER A 216 11.28 -7.17 -25.92
C SER A 216 12.35 -8.26 -25.80
N GLU A 217 13.56 -7.91 -25.39
CA GLU A 217 14.66 -8.83 -25.17
C GLU A 217 14.72 -9.36 -23.73
N PHE A 218 13.84 -8.85 -22.85
CA PHE A 218 13.75 -9.34 -21.47
C PHE A 218 12.96 -10.64 -21.41
N THR A 219 13.47 -11.55 -20.59
CA THR A 219 12.86 -12.83 -20.25
C THR A 219 12.57 -12.87 -18.75
N THR A 220 11.64 -13.73 -18.34
CA THR A 220 11.31 -13.96 -16.93
C THR A 220 12.28 -14.93 -16.24
N GLU A 221 13.07 -15.66 -17.03
CA GLU A 221 14.07 -16.62 -16.57
C GLU A 221 15.32 -16.49 -17.44
N GLY A 222 16.50 -16.67 -16.87
CA GLY A 222 17.76 -16.58 -17.59
C GLY A 222 18.98 -16.49 -16.67
N ASP A 223 20.17 -16.51 -17.27
CA ASP A 223 21.45 -16.56 -16.55
C ASP A 223 22.01 -15.16 -16.21
N VAL A 224 21.52 -14.11 -16.87
CA VAL A 224 22.05 -12.75 -16.74
C VAL A 224 20.94 -11.80 -16.31
N ALA A 225 21.02 -11.31 -15.10
CA ALA A 225 20.03 -10.39 -14.54
C ALA A 225 20.17 -8.98 -15.14
N VAL A 226 19.03 -8.25 -15.21
CA VAL A 226 19.00 -6.86 -15.68
C VAL A 226 18.51 -5.97 -14.55
N LEU A 227 19.40 -5.11 -14.04
CA LEU A 227 19.08 -4.18 -12.97
C LEU A 227 18.50 -2.87 -13.51
N GLY A 228 17.45 -2.38 -12.85
CA GLY A 228 16.74 -1.16 -13.18
C GLY A 228 16.52 -0.25 -11.96
N ILE A 229 15.73 0.79 -12.13
CA ILE A 229 15.40 1.76 -11.07
C ILE A 229 14.85 1.07 -9.82
N ASP A 230 14.03 0.05 -9.99
CA ASP A 230 13.38 -0.71 -8.93
C ASP A 230 14.38 -1.36 -7.96
N ASN A 231 15.61 -1.63 -8.42
CA ASN A 231 16.65 -2.19 -7.58
C ASN A 231 17.33 -1.16 -6.64
N ALA A 232 17.19 0.15 -6.90
CA ALA A 232 17.81 1.22 -6.10
C ALA A 232 16.84 2.26 -5.53
N VAL A 233 15.59 2.29 -5.97
CA VAL A 233 14.62 3.36 -5.66
C VAL A 233 14.35 3.55 -4.16
N GLN A 234 14.59 2.53 -3.34
CA GLN A 234 14.41 2.56 -1.89
C GLN A 234 15.67 3.04 -1.11
N ASN A 235 16.72 3.53 -1.80
CA ASN A 235 18.05 3.82 -1.24
C ASN A 235 18.69 2.59 -0.53
N ARG A 236 18.39 1.43 -1.04
CA ARG A 236 19.00 0.14 -0.69
C ARG A 236 18.78 -0.82 -1.85
N PHE A 237 19.63 -1.80 -2.01
CA PHE A 237 19.41 -2.84 -3.00
C PHE A 237 18.21 -3.71 -2.62
N VAL A 238 17.30 -3.87 -3.56
CA VAL A 238 16.15 -4.78 -3.43
C VAL A 238 15.97 -5.48 -4.76
N TRP A 239 15.79 -6.79 -4.76
CA TRP A 239 15.31 -7.48 -5.94
C TRP A 239 13.90 -6.99 -6.27
N GLY A 240 13.77 -6.23 -7.36
CA GLY A 240 12.50 -5.79 -7.90
C GLY A 240 11.88 -6.81 -8.83
N GLU A 241 11.34 -6.33 -9.96
CA GLU A 241 10.89 -7.20 -11.02
C GLU A 241 12.09 -7.96 -11.62
N GLN A 242 12.04 -9.28 -11.56
CA GLN A 242 13.11 -10.12 -12.11
C GLN A 242 13.05 -10.10 -13.64
N ARG A 243 14.12 -9.57 -14.23
CA ARG A 243 14.31 -9.47 -15.68
C ARG A 243 15.67 -10.07 -16.01
N PHE A 244 15.70 -10.85 -17.07
CA PHE A 244 16.91 -11.51 -17.53
C PHE A 244 17.10 -11.26 -19.02
N ILE A 245 18.34 -11.48 -19.48
CA ILE A 245 18.70 -11.56 -20.90
C ILE A 245 19.47 -12.85 -21.18
N THR A 246 19.53 -13.22 -22.45
CA THR A 246 20.31 -14.37 -22.90
C THR A 246 21.82 -14.12 -22.77
N HIS A 247 22.60 -15.17 -22.64
CA HIS A 247 24.06 -15.07 -22.60
C HIS A 247 24.64 -14.50 -23.90
N GLU A 248 23.99 -14.75 -25.04
CA GLU A 248 24.36 -14.15 -26.32
C GLU A 248 24.21 -12.62 -26.30
N LYS A 249 23.07 -12.12 -25.77
CA LYS A 249 22.86 -10.68 -25.58
C LYS A 249 23.84 -10.08 -24.60
N TYR A 250 24.17 -10.79 -23.51
CA TYR A 250 25.18 -10.33 -22.56
C TYR A 250 26.53 -10.08 -23.21
N LYS A 251 27.00 -10.93 -24.13
CA LYS A 251 28.30 -10.70 -24.84
C LYS A 251 28.35 -9.35 -25.53
N GLN A 252 27.22 -8.85 -26.03
CA GLN A 252 27.12 -7.51 -26.61
C GLN A 252 27.11 -6.39 -25.54
N LEU A 253 26.71 -6.73 -24.33
CA LEU A 253 26.52 -5.80 -23.20
C LEU A 253 27.56 -6.01 -22.09
N GLU A 254 28.57 -6.80 -22.29
CA GLU A 254 29.61 -7.12 -21.28
C GLU A 254 30.21 -5.86 -20.66
N ASN A 255 30.34 -4.80 -21.45
CA ASN A 255 30.79 -3.50 -20.99
C ASN A 255 29.92 -2.86 -19.91
N TYR A 256 28.66 -3.32 -19.73
CA TYR A 256 27.68 -2.83 -18.78
C TYR A 256 27.45 -3.81 -17.61
N ARG A 257 28.39 -4.74 -17.44
CA ARG A 257 28.39 -5.67 -16.32
C ARG A 257 28.49 -4.92 -15.00
N ILE A 258 27.70 -5.34 -14.03
CA ILE A 258 27.73 -4.87 -12.65
C ILE A 258 28.47 -5.90 -11.80
N PHE A 259 29.25 -5.40 -10.86
CA PHE A 259 30.03 -6.20 -9.93
C PHE A 259 29.51 -6.05 -8.49
N PRO A 260 29.78 -7.01 -7.60
CA PRO A 260 29.60 -6.82 -6.16
C PRO A 260 30.22 -5.50 -5.70
N GLU A 261 29.57 -4.85 -4.72
CA GLU A 261 29.98 -3.57 -4.13
C GLU A 261 29.92 -2.34 -5.06
N ASP A 262 29.54 -2.50 -6.34
CA ASP A 262 29.25 -1.35 -7.19
C ASP A 262 28.12 -0.51 -6.58
N VAL A 263 28.23 0.82 -6.69
CA VAL A 263 27.18 1.75 -6.29
C VAL A 263 26.35 2.10 -7.51
N ILE A 264 25.11 1.65 -7.54
CA ILE A 264 24.15 2.01 -8.57
C ILE A 264 23.37 3.27 -8.17
N ILE A 265 23.21 4.21 -9.11
CA ILE A 265 22.51 5.47 -8.87
C ILE A 265 21.46 5.69 -9.96
N THR A 266 20.23 6.01 -9.58
CA THR A 266 19.17 6.31 -10.54
C THR A 266 19.39 7.68 -11.17
N ILE A 267 19.43 7.75 -12.50
CA ILE A 267 19.68 8.97 -13.27
C ILE A 267 18.47 9.45 -14.06
N MET A 268 17.40 8.64 -14.12
CA MET A 268 16.13 8.98 -14.78
C MET A 268 14.95 8.58 -13.90
N GLY A 269 13.83 9.29 -14.03
CA GLY A 269 12.62 9.07 -13.24
C GLY A 269 12.80 9.55 -11.80
N THR A 270 13.16 8.67 -10.90
CA THR A 270 13.46 8.99 -9.50
C THR A 270 14.97 9.23 -9.34
N ILE A 271 15.44 10.43 -9.65
CA ILE A 271 16.87 10.78 -9.70
C ILE A 271 17.51 10.75 -8.30
N GLY A 272 18.77 10.27 -8.21
CA GLY A 272 19.62 10.35 -7.01
C GLY A 272 19.36 9.28 -5.96
N ARG A 273 18.53 8.28 -6.25
CA ARG A 273 18.42 7.10 -5.39
C ARG A 273 19.61 6.20 -5.64
N SER A 274 20.20 5.66 -4.58
CA SER A 274 21.40 4.84 -4.69
C SER A 274 21.29 3.56 -3.86
N ALA A 275 22.02 2.55 -4.30
CA ALA A 275 22.14 1.30 -3.58
C ALA A 275 23.52 0.68 -3.85
N VAL A 276 24.06 -0.02 -2.86
CA VAL A 276 25.25 -0.86 -3.02
C VAL A 276 24.79 -2.24 -3.49
N VAL A 277 25.42 -2.73 -4.53
CA VAL A 277 25.14 -4.07 -5.09
C VAL A 277 25.66 -5.14 -4.12
N PRO A 278 24.86 -6.15 -3.75
CA PRO A 278 25.27 -7.17 -2.78
C PRO A 278 26.34 -8.11 -3.32
N ASP A 279 27.06 -8.75 -2.42
CA ASP A 279 28.19 -9.66 -2.75
C ASP A 279 27.74 -10.91 -3.52
N ASP A 280 26.50 -11.35 -3.31
CA ASP A 280 25.91 -12.54 -3.93
C ASP A 280 25.16 -12.24 -5.24
N ILE A 281 25.42 -11.06 -5.85
CA ILE A 281 24.80 -10.70 -7.14
C ILE A 281 25.17 -11.70 -8.22
N PRO A 282 24.21 -12.28 -8.96
CA PRO A 282 24.51 -13.10 -10.12
C PRO A 282 25.11 -12.24 -11.24
N LEU A 283 25.51 -12.86 -12.35
CA LEU A 283 25.92 -12.11 -13.53
C LEU A 283 24.82 -11.13 -13.93
N ALA A 284 25.13 -9.83 -13.95
CA ALA A 284 24.14 -8.78 -14.15
C ALA A 284 24.67 -7.63 -15.02
N VAL A 285 23.72 -6.96 -15.69
CA VAL A 285 23.96 -5.70 -16.41
C VAL A 285 22.93 -4.65 -15.95
N ASN A 286 23.26 -3.36 -16.10
CA ASN A 286 22.32 -2.29 -15.78
C ASN A 286 21.52 -1.81 -17.00
N THR A 287 20.38 -1.17 -16.74
CA THR A 287 19.63 -0.42 -17.76
C THR A 287 20.12 1.02 -17.86
N LYS A 288 19.71 1.72 -18.92
CA LYS A 288 20.04 3.15 -19.15
C LYS A 288 19.63 4.11 -18.02
N HIS A 289 18.82 3.64 -17.08
CA HIS A 289 18.30 4.47 -15.99
C HIS A 289 19.17 4.48 -14.73
N LEU A 290 20.24 3.66 -14.74
CA LEU A 290 21.25 3.57 -13.68
C LEU A 290 22.62 3.98 -14.18
#